data_93abab828b153cfb1d635145b004d85a
#
_entry.id   93abab828b153cfb1d635145b004d85a
#
_cell.length_a   1.000
_cell.length_b   1.000
_cell.length_c   1.000
_cell.angle_alpha   90.00
_cell.angle_beta   90.00
_cell.angle_gamma   90.00
#
_symmetry.space_group_name_H-M   'P 1'
#
loop_
_entity.id
_entity.type
_entity.pdbx_description
1 polymer ?
#
loop_
_entity_poly.entity_id
_entity_poly.type
_entity_poly.pdbx_seq_one_letter_code
_entity_poly.pdbx_strand_id
1 'polypeptide(L)'
;MKPLHLNTPLLRAAPGLFPQAEVWLKMDALQPSGSFKLRGVGRLVQEAAAEGVREIVCASGGNAGFAAAYAARALGMAVTIVLPETSSPAVAEKIAARGATVLRHGAAFDEANAFAIALAAERGARHVHPFDHPLLWAGHSTLIDEVLAEGVEFDAVITAVGGGGLYCGIVQGLQRHGLNEVPVIALETLGADSLSRSLQAGEAVTLPAITSIATSLGARRVADEALRLAQSHPTLSLTVSDRDATQACVRFADAMRVMVEPACGAALAALSVHEATLARFKRPLIEVCGGIAVSTAMLATWTMSA
;
A
#
# COMPACT_ATOMS: atom_id res chain seq x y z
N MET A 1 13.18 -18.10 -8.76
CA MET A 1 11.90 -17.94 -9.51
C MET A 1 11.78 -16.49 -9.92
N LYS A 2 11.28 -16.17 -11.13
CA LYS A 2 11.08 -14.77 -11.57
C LYS A 2 10.02 -14.11 -10.68
N PRO A 3 10.19 -12.86 -10.24
CA PRO A 3 9.16 -12.15 -9.46
C PRO A 3 7.82 -12.09 -10.20
N LEU A 4 6.72 -12.13 -9.46
CA LEU A 4 5.36 -11.99 -10.02
C LEU A 4 5.00 -10.54 -10.29
N HIS A 5 5.65 -9.61 -9.60
CA HIS A 5 5.50 -8.18 -9.86
C HIS A 5 6.33 -7.75 -11.09
N LEU A 6 5.93 -6.66 -11.69
CA LEU A 6 6.69 -6.00 -12.75
C LEU A 6 7.69 -5.02 -12.14
N ASN A 7 8.83 -4.84 -12.83
CA ASN A 7 9.60 -3.61 -12.67
C ASN A 7 8.77 -2.49 -13.32
N THR A 8 8.07 -1.73 -12.47
CA THR A 8 7.17 -0.67 -12.94
C THR A 8 7.96 0.56 -13.39
N PRO A 9 7.42 1.35 -14.33
CA PRO A 9 8.11 2.56 -14.78
C PRO A 9 8.46 3.51 -13.65
N LEU A 10 9.63 4.14 -13.77
CA LEU A 10 10.03 5.31 -13.03
C LEU A 10 9.87 6.52 -13.96
N LEU A 11 8.95 7.42 -13.66
CA LEU A 11 8.59 8.55 -14.51
C LEU A 11 8.88 9.88 -13.82
N ARG A 12 9.21 10.91 -14.60
CA ARG A 12 9.09 12.28 -14.09
C ARG A 12 7.62 12.70 -14.04
N ALA A 13 7.27 13.44 -13.01
CA ALA A 13 5.95 14.03 -12.91
C ALA A 13 5.69 15.00 -14.06
N ALA A 14 4.44 15.10 -14.49
CA ALA A 14 4.05 16.09 -15.49
C ALA A 14 4.36 17.52 -14.99
N PRO A 15 4.82 18.42 -15.85
CA PRO A 15 5.11 19.79 -15.48
C PRO A 15 3.92 20.46 -14.78
N GLY A 16 4.18 21.10 -13.64
CA GLY A 16 3.14 21.83 -12.87
C GLY A 16 2.24 20.93 -12.00
N LEU A 17 2.43 19.62 -12.00
CA LEU A 17 1.65 18.72 -11.11
C LEU A 17 2.02 18.93 -9.62
N PHE A 18 3.28 19.22 -9.36
CA PHE A 18 3.82 19.50 -8.02
C PHE A 18 4.59 20.83 -7.99
N PRO A 19 4.75 21.47 -6.80
CA PRO A 19 5.54 22.69 -6.66
C PRO A 19 7.02 22.51 -7.02
N GLN A 20 7.59 21.31 -6.76
CA GLN A 20 8.98 20.99 -7.07
C GLN A 20 9.17 20.76 -8.58
N ALA A 21 10.32 21.21 -9.09
CA ALA A 21 10.64 21.09 -10.52
C ALA A 21 10.99 19.64 -10.94
N GLU A 22 11.47 18.83 -10.01
CA GLU A 22 11.90 17.46 -10.30
C GLU A 22 11.31 16.49 -9.27
N VAL A 23 10.24 15.80 -9.67
CA VAL A 23 9.58 14.78 -8.85
C VAL A 23 9.59 13.46 -9.61
N TRP A 24 10.11 12.41 -8.99
CA TRP A 24 10.09 11.07 -9.52
C TRP A 24 8.87 10.29 -9.03
N LEU A 25 8.28 9.50 -9.91
CA LEU A 25 7.09 8.70 -9.67
C LEU A 25 7.41 7.22 -9.93
N LYS A 26 7.47 6.39 -8.89
CA LYS A 26 7.53 4.93 -9.04
C LYS A 26 6.11 4.40 -9.20
N MET A 27 5.78 3.94 -10.40
CA MET A 27 4.41 3.72 -10.86
C MET A 27 3.85 2.33 -10.49
N ASP A 28 3.80 1.99 -9.20
CA ASP A 28 3.25 0.70 -8.73
C ASP A 28 1.73 0.56 -8.93
N ALA A 29 1.05 1.65 -9.25
CA ALA A 29 -0.32 1.61 -9.79
C ALA A 29 -0.45 0.74 -11.05
N LEU A 30 0.64 0.53 -11.80
CA LEU A 30 0.68 -0.27 -13.02
C LEU A 30 1.03 -1.75 -12.78
N GLN A 31 1.11 -2.20 -11.54
CA GLN A 31 1.24 -3.62 -11.23
C GLN A 31 0.00 -4.40 -11.75
N PRO A 32 0.16 -5.66 -12.19
CA PRO A 32 -0.95 -6.48 -12.73
C PRO A 32 -2.14 -6.64 -11.78
N SER A 33 -1.92 -6.54 -10.47
CA SER A 33 -2.99 -6.54 -9.46
C SER A 33 -3.58 -5.16 -9.16
N GLY A 34 -3.08 -4.10 -9.82
CA GLY A 34 -3.51 -2.72 -9.65
C GLY A 34 -2.89 -1.99 -8.47
N SER A 35 -1.91 -2.57 -7.77
CA SER A 35 -1.22 -1.91 -6.64
C SER A 35 0.12 -2.55 -6.29
N PHE A 36 0.93 -1.83 -5.52
CA PHE A 36 2.22 -2.26 -4.96
C PHE A 36 2.14 -3.59 -4.18
N LYS A 37 0.96 -3.97 -3.70
CA LYS A 37 0.76 -5.19 -2.90
C LYS A 37 1.33 -6.44 -3.56
N LEU A 38 1.34 -6.50 -4.88
CA LEU A 38 1.87 -7.65 -5.60
C LEU A 38 3.36 -7.90 -5.34
N ARG A 39 4.16 -6.89 -5.02
CA ARG A 39 5.57 -7.06 -4.68
C ARG A 39 5.75 -7.97 -3.47
N GLY A 40 5.12 -7.62 -2.36
CA GLY A 40 5.23 -8.36 -1.11
C GLY A 40 4.42 -9.66 -1.14
N VAL A 41 3.14 -9.58 -1.50
CA VAL A 41 2.26 -10.75 -1.57
C VAL A 41 2.79 -11.77 -2.58
N GLY A 42 3.26 -11.32 -3.74
CA GLY A 42 3.87 -12.19 -4.75
C GLY A 42 5.06 -12.96 -4.18
N ARG A 43 5.97 -12.29 -3.45
CA ARG A 43 7.11 -12.93 -2.80
C ARG A 43 6.67 -13.97 -1.75
N LEU A 44 5.74 -13.61 -0.87
CA LEU A 44 5.25 -14.53 0.17
C LEU A 44 4.60 -15.78 -0.44
N VAL A 45 3.79 -15.61 -1.48
CA VAL A 45 3.10 -16.73 -2.15
C VAL A 45 4.10 -17.60 -2.93
N GLN A 46 5.13 -17.01 -3.54
CA GLN A 46 6.21 -17.76 -4.19
C GLN A 46 7.02 -18.60 -3.19
N GLU A 47 7.30 -18.07 -2.02
CA GLU A 47 7.97 -18.81 -0.95
C GLU A 47 7.11 -19.98 -0.48
N ALA A 48 5.83 -19.74 -0.21
CA ALA A 48 4.87 -20.80 0.17
C ALA A 48 4.81 -21.90 -0.90
N ALA A 49 4.79 -21.56 -2.17
CA ALA A 49 4.80 -22.52 -3.27
C ALA A 49 6.10 -23.34 -3.32
N ALA A 50 7.24 -22.72 -3.06
CA ALA A 50 8.55 -23.40 -2.99
C ALA A 50 8.63 -24.39 -1.80
N GLU A 51 7.95 -24.08 -0.70
CA GLU A 51 7.79 -24.99 0.45
C GLU A 51 6.76 -26.12 0.22
N GLY A 52 6.11 -26.16 -0.95
CA GLY A 52 5.13 -27.18 -1.31
C GLY A 52 3.69 -26.88 -0.87
N VAL A 53 3.42 -25.68 -0.33
CA VAL A 53 2.06 -25.25 0.01
C VAL A 53 1.23 -25.12 -1.25
N ARG A 54 -0.03 -25.54 -1.21
CA ARG A 54 -0.94 -25.58 -2.37
C ARG A 54 -2.10 -24.61 -2.28
N GLU A 55 -2.34 -24.05 -1.10
CA GLU A 55 -3.42 -23.09 -0.86
C GLU A 55 -2.92 -21.91 -0.03
N ILE A 56 -3.46 -20.72 -0.32
CA ILE A 56 -3.28 -19.53 0.52
C ILE A 56 -4.64 -19.02 1.01
N VAL A 57 -4.63 -18.39 2.19
CA VAL A 57 -5.81 -17.76 2.79
C VAL A 57 -5.47 -16.32 3.14
N CYS A 58 -6.31 -15.37 2.75
CA CYS A 58 -6.09 -13.93 3.02
C CYS A 58 -7.40 -13.27 3.45
N ALA A 59 -7.34 -12.44 4.51
CA ALA A 59 -8.50 -11.69 5.00
C ALA A 59 -8.51 -10.26 4.43
N SER A 60 -8.71 -10.09 3.12
CA SER A 60 -8.75 -8.76 2.53
C SER A 60 -9.59 -8.70 1.27
N GLY A 61 -10.60 -7.83 1.25
CA GLY A 61 -11.38 -7.50 0.05
C GLY A 61 -10.75 -6.43 -0.84
N GLY A 62 -9.63 -5.85 -0.40
CA GLY A 62 -8.92 -4.77 -1.10
C GLY A 62 -7.68 -5.25 -1.83
N ASN A 63 -6.71 -4.35 -1.94
CA ASN A 63 -5.48 -4.54 -2.71
C ASN A 63 -4.70 -5.82 -2.38
N ALA A 64 -4.67 -6.23 -1.09
CA ALA A 64 -3.98 -7.45 -0.68
C ALA A 64 -4.68 -8.72 -1.20
N GLY A 65 -6.01 -8.79 -1.10
CA GLY A 65 -6.79 -9.92 -1.63
C GLY A 65 -6.67 -10.06 -3.15
N PHE A 66 -6.68 -8.93 -3.87
CA PHE A 66 -6.46 -8.93 -5.32
C PHE A 66 -5.05 -9.40 -5.69
N ALA A 67 -4.03 -8.97 -4.96
CA ALA A 67 -2.66 -9.44 -5.14
C ALA A 67 -2.53 -10.93 -4.81
N ALA A 68 -3.19 -11.40 -3.74
CA ALA A 68 -3.22 -12.81 -3.36
C ALA A 68 -3.89 -13.68 -4.45
N ALA A 69 -5.05 -13.27 -4.95
CA ALA A 69 -5.73 -13.97 -6.06
C ALA A 69 -4.87 -14.02 -7.32
N TYR A 70 -4.22 -12.91 -7.68
CA TYR A 70 -3.31 -12.86 -8.82
C TYR A 70 -2.12 -13.82 -8.64
N ALA A 71 -1.44 -13.75 -7.49
CA ALA A 71 -0.25 -14.54 -7.21
C ALA A 71 -0.56 -16.05 -7.18
N ALA A 72 -1.65 -16.44 -6.50
CA ALA A 72 -2.10 -17.82 -6.44
C ALA A 72 -2.41 -18.38 -7.84
N ARG A 73 -3.18 -17.64 -8.64
CA ARG A 73 -3.49 -18.02 -10.02
C ARG A 73 -2.23 -18.21 -10.87
N ALA A 74 -1.26 -17.29 -10.76
CA ALA A 74 -0.02 -17.36 -11.52
C ALA A 74 0.83 -18.59 -11.18
N LEU A 75 0.66 -19.14 -9.97
CA LEU A 75 1.40 -20.32 -9.48
C LEU A 75 0.55 -21.61 -9.45
N GLY A 76 -0.69 -21.56 -9.94
CA GLY A 76 -1.60 -22.72 -9.92
C GLY A 76 -2.00 -23.16 -8.52
N MET A 77 -2.02 -22.24 -7.55
CA MET A 77 -2.41 -22.49 -6.17
C MET A 77 -3.89 -22.16 -5.95
N ALA A 78 -4.52 -22.87 -5.01
CA ALA A 78 -5.85 -22.47 -4.53
C ALA A 78 -5.74 -21.19 -3.66
N VAL A 79 -6.78 -20.37 -3.67
CA VAL A 79 -6.85 -19.15 -2.86
C VAL A 79 -8.24 -18.98 -2.26
N THR A 80 -8.27 -18.80 -0.95
CA THR A 80 -9.48 -18.45 -0.21
C THR A 80 -9.33 -17.03 0.35
N ILE A 81 -10.30 -16.17 0.01
CA ILE A 81 -10.38 -14.80 0.55
C ILE A 81 -11.53 -14.73 1.56
N VAL A 82 -11.20 -14.34 2.78
CA VAL A 82 -12.20 -14.15 3.84
C VAL A 82 -12.54 -12.67 3.92
N LEU A 83 -13.82 -12.35 3.85
CA LEU A 83 -14.34 -10.98 3.91
C LEU A 83 -15.21 -10.81 5.16
N PRO A 84 -15.21 -9.64 5.80
CA PRO A 84 -16.27 -9.30 6.74
C PRO A 84 -17.66 -9.40 6.08
N GLU A 85 -18.69 -9.75 6.86
CA GLU A 85 -20.08 -9.82 6.37
C GLU A 85 -20.58 -8.46 5.86
N THR A 86 -20.05 -7.38 6.40
CA THR A 86 -20.31 -5.99 5.99
C THR A 86 -19.76 -5.62 4.63
N SER A 87 -18.88 -6.45 4.03
CA SER A 87 -18.31 -6.18 2.70
C SER A 87 -19.40 -6.19 1.63
N SER A 88 -19.28 -5.29 0.65
CA SER A 88 -20.27 -5.23 -0.43
C SER A 88 -20.24 -6.50 -1.30
N PRO A 89 -21.39 -6.96 -1.83
CA PRO A 89 -21.44 -8.08 -2.78
C PRO A 89 -20.54 -7.89 -3.99
N ALA A 90 -20.46 -6.66 -4.51
CA ALA A 90 -19.63 -6.33 -5.68
C ALA A 90 -18.13 -6.59 -5.44
N VAL A 91 -17.64 -6.41 -4.21
CA VAL A 91 -16.24 -6.75 -3.87
C VAL A 91 -16.05 -8.27 -3.92
N ALA A 92 -16.97 -9.03 -3.34
CA ALA A 92 -16.91 -10.49 -3.37
C ALA A 92 -16.92 -11.04 -4.81
N GLU A 93 -17.82 -10.53 -5.66
CA GLU A 93 -17.90 -10.89 -7.08
C GLU A 93 -16.61 -10.58 -7.84
N LYS A 94 -16.04 -9.38 -7.64
CA LYS A 94 -14.77 -8.99 -8.28
C LYS A 94 -13.61 -9.91 -7.90
N ILE A 95 -13.58 -10.40 -6.66
CA ILE A 95 -12.56 -11.32 -6.17
C ILE A 95 -12.80 -12.71 -6.73
N ALA A 96 -14.04 -13.22 -6.68
CA ALA A 96 -14.42 -14.51 -7.23
C ALA A 96 -14.14 -14.60 -8.73
N ALA A 97 -14.38 -13.54 -9.49
CA ALA A 97 -14.05 -13.46 -10.92
C ALA A 97 -12.54 -13.62 -11.22
N ARG A 98 -11.68 -13.52 -10.19
CA ARG A 98 -10.23 -13.79 -10.30
C ARG A 98 -9.83 -15.21 -9.90
N GLY A 99 -10.83 -16.08 -9.69
CA GLY A 99 -10.63 -17.50 -9.38
C GLY A 99 -10.43 -17.79 -7.89
N ALA A 100 -10.73 -16.83 -7.00
CA ALA A 100 -10.66 -17.06 -5.56
C ALA A 100 -11.98 -17.61 -5.02
N THR A 101 -11.90 -18.52 -4.06
CA THR A 101 -13.02 -18.87 -3.19
C THR A 101 -13.24 -17.72 -2.20
N VAL A 102 -14.45 -17.22 -2.09
CA VAL A 102 -14.78 -16.14 -1.16
C VAL A 102 -15.64 -16.68 -0.02
N LEU A 103 -15.18 -16.48 1.21
CA LEU A 103 -15.93 -16.76 2.43
C LEU A 103 -16.28 -15.44 3.13
N ARG A 104 -17.38 -15.42 3.86
CA ARG A 104 -17.77 -14.29 4.70
C ARG A 104 -17.74 -14.72 6.16
N HIS A 105 -17.10 -13.92 7.01
CA HIS A 105 -17.04 -14.22 8.44
C HIS A 105 -16.76 -12.94 9.24
N GLY A 106 -17.53 -12.77 10.32
CA GLY A 106 -17.38 -11.68 11.28
C GLY A 106 -17.86 -10.32 10.77
N ALA A 107 -18.01 -9.38 11.68
CA ALA A 107 -18.51 -8.04 11.39
C ALA A 107 -17.38 -7.08 10.90
N ALA A 108 -16.12 -7.36 11.26
CA ALA A 108 -14.96 -6.49 10.98
C ALA A 108 -13.74 -7.29 10.49
N PHE A 109 -12.72 -6.55 10.04
CA PHE A 109 -11.46 -7.12 9.56
C PHE A 109 -10.81 -8.05 10.59
N ASP A 110 -10.77 -7.67 11.86
CA ASP A 110 -10.07 -8.43 12.90
C ASP A 110 -10.68 -9.84 13.08
N GLU A 111 -12.00 -9.96 13.03
CA GLU A 111 -12.72 -11.24 13.10
C GLU A 111 -12.49 -12.08 11.84
N ALA A 112 -12.59 -11.47 10.66
CA ALA A 112 -12.32 -12.13 9.39
C ALA A 112 -10.86 -12.63 9.34
N ASN A 113 -9.90 -11.85 9.85
CA ASN A 113 -8.50 -12.23 9.88
C ASN A 113 -8.22 -13.35 10.88
N ALA A 114 -8.82 -13.32 12.07
CA ALA A 114 -8.69 -14.41 13.03
C ALA A 114 -9.23 -15.73 12.46
N PHE A 115 -10.37 -15.69 11.78
CA PHE A 115 -10.93 -16.84 11.07
C PHE A 115 -10.00 -17.31 9.93
N ALA A 116 -9.44 -16.40 9.14
CA ALA A 116 -8.51 -16.74 8.06
C ALA A 116 -7.24 -17.44 8.57
N ILE A 117 -6.72 -17.01 9.72
CA ILE A 117 -5.57 -17.66 10.39
C ILE A 117 -5.92 -19.09 10.80
N ALA A 118 -7.06 -19.28 11.48
CA ALA A 118 -7.52 -20.60 11.90
C ALA A 118 -7.77 -21.53 10.71
N LEU A 119 -8.42 -21.04 9.67
CA LEU A 119 -8.69 -21.78 8.44
C LEU A 119 -7.41 -22.19 7.72
N ALA A 120 -6.42 -21.29 7.66
CA ALA A 120 -5.13 -21.60 7.05
C ALA A 120 -4.41 -22.73 7.82
N ALA A 121 -4.42 -22.69 9.15
CA ALA A 121 -3.84 -23.74 9.99
C ALA A 121 -4.55 -25.10 9.82
N GLU A 122 -5.89 -25.10 9.79
CA GLU A 122 -6.70 -26.30 9.59
C GLU A 122 -6.40 -26.99 8.24
N ARG A 123 -6.22 -26.19 7.18
CA ARG A 123 -6.02 -26.70 5.82
C ARG A 123 -4.57 -26.92 5.42
N GLY A 124 -3.61 -26.61 6.29
CA GLY A 124 -2.20 -26.58 5.91
C GLY A 124 -1.87 -25.53 4.83
N ALA A 125 -2.69 -24.49 4.76
CA ALA A 125 -2.53 -23.38 3.83
C ALA A 125 -1.63 -22.28 4.42
N ARG A 126 -1.08 -21.39 3.56
CA ARG A 126 -0.35 -20.22 4.02
C ARG A 126 -1.32 -19.05 4.25
N HIS A 127 -1.34 -18.54 5.47
CA HIS A 127 -1.99 -17.25 5.75
C HIS A 127 -1.19 -16.10 5.14
N VAL A 128 -1.88 -15.21 4.42
CA VAL A 128 -1.31 -13.99 3.83
C VAL A 128 -1.84 -12.78 4.60
N HIS A 129 -1.02 -12.25 5.52
CA HIS A 129 -1.34 -11.00 6.19
C HIS A 129 -1.27 -9.83 5.22
N PRO A 130 -2.14 -8.79 5.30
CA PRO A 130 -2.17 -7.70 4.32
C PRO A 130 -0.97 -6.75 4.38
N PHE A 131 -0.18 -6.72 5.46
CA PHE A 131 0.96 -5.80 5.60
C PHE A 131 2.05 -6.26 6.59
N ASP A 132 1.75 -7.10 7.58
CA ASP A 132 2.66 -7.42 8.68
C ASP A 132 3.29 -8.81 8.50
N HIS A 133 4.36 -8.86 7.73
CA HIS A 133 5.16 -10.07 7.54
C HIS A 133 6.51 -9.73 6.87
N PRO A 134 7.65 -10.28 7.34
CA PRO A 134 8.98 -9.98 6.79
C PRO A 134 9.11 -10.21 5.28
N LEU A 135 8.51 -11.26 4.74
CA LEU A 135 8.53 -11.54 3.29
C LEU A 135 7.76 -10.48 2.48
N LEU A 136 6.70 -9.88 3.06
CA LEU A 136 6.01 -8.76 2.43
C LEU A 136 6.92 -7.56 2.33
N TRP A 137 7.58 -7.18 3.43
CA TRP A 137 8.50 -6.05 3.49
C TRP A 137 9.67 -6.25 2.53
N ALA A 138 10.27 -7.46 2.53
CA ALA A 138 11.33 -7.81 1.60
C ALA A 138 10.90 -7.76 0.13
N GLY A 139 9.64 -8.10 -0.18
CA GLY A 139 9.06 -7.93 -1.51
C GLY A 139 8.86 -6.45 -1.86
N HIS A 140 8.34 -5.64 -0.94
CA HIS A 140 8.15 -4.21 -1.15
C HIS A 140 9.48 -3.46 -1.30
N SER A 141 10.56 -3.89 -0.63
CA SER A 141 11.87 -3.25 -0.72
C SER A 141 12.48 -3.26 -2.11
N THR A 142 12.05 -4.15 -3.00
CA THR A 142 12.53 -4.25 -4.39
C THR A 142 12.25 -2.98 -5.21
N LEU A 143 11.29 -2.15 -4.79
CA LEU A 143 11.03 -0.88 -5.47
C LEU A 143 12.26 0.07 -5.40
N ILE A 144 13.01 0.06 -4.29
CA ILE A 144 14.23 0.86 -4.16
C ILE A 144 15.34 0.31 -5.04
N ASP A 145 15.49 -1.03 -5.12
CA ASP A 145 16.46 -1.67 -6.03
C ASP A 145 16.22 -1.23 -7.48
N GLU A 146 14.94 -1.23 -7.90
CA GLU A 146 14.54 -0.83 -9.25
C GLU A 146 14.81 0.66 -9.52
N VAL A 147 14.50 1.55 -8.56
CA VAL A 147 14.75 2.98 -8.70
C VAL A 147 16.25 3.27 -8.82
N LEU A 148 17.08 2.63 -8.00
CA LEU A 148 18.53 2.82 -8.04
C LEU A 148 19.15 2.24 -9.32
N ALA A 149 18.59 1.17 -9.87
CA ALA A 149 19.03 0.60 -11.14
C ALA A 149 18.82 1.56 -12.34
N GLU A 150 17.86 2.50 -12.25
CA GLU A 150 17.65 3.55 -13.26
C GLU A 150 18.67 4.70 -13.14
N GLY A 151 19.54 4.70 -12.12
CA GLY A 151 20.59 5.68 -11.94
C GLY A 151 20.11 7.10 -11.58
N VAL A 152 18.89 7.24 -11.07
CA VAL A 152 18.35 8.53 -10.64
C VAL A 152 18.75 8.86 -9.21
N GLU A 153 18.88 10.14 -8.92
CA GLU A 153 19.08 10.66 -7.57
C GLU A 153 17.78 11.18 -7.00
N PHE A 154 17.55 10.89 -5.73
CA PHE A 154 16.41 11.42 -4.96
C PHE A 154 16.86 11.79 -3.54
N ASP A 155 16.18 12.76 -2.93
CA ASP A 155 16.54 13.33 -1.63
C ASP A 155 15.50 13.06 -0.54
N ALA A 156 14.37 12.44 -0.87
CA ALA A 156 13.36 11.92 0.04
C ALA A 156 12.50 10.87 -0.66
N VAL A 157 11.89 9.96 0.09
CA VAL A 157 10.87 9.04 -0.42
C VAL A 157 9.52 9.36 0.24
N ILE A 158 8.50 9.61 -0.57
CA ILE A 158 7.13 9.90 -0.11
C ILE A 158 6.27 8.66 -0.35
N THR A 159 5.61 8.18 0.69
CA THR A 159 4.76 6.99 0.61
C THR A 159 3.55 7.08 1.54
N ALA A 160 2.47 6.43 1.15
CA ALA A 160 1.30 6.28 2.00
C ALA A 160 1.48 5.14 3.02
N VAL A 161 0.97 5.35 4.23
CA VAL A 161 1.06 4.39 5.32
C VAL A 161 -0.33 4.03 5.83
N GLY A 162 -0.67 2.74 5.73
CA GLY A 162 -1.77 2.14 6.48
C GLY A 162 -1.20 1.26 7.60
N GLY A 163 -1.13 -0.06 7.39
CA GLY A 163 -0.49 -0.96 8.36
C GLY A 163 1.06 -0.92 8.38
N GLY A 164 1.70 -0.12 7.53
CA GLY A 164 3.14 0.11 7.55
C GLY A 164 4.00 -0.84 6.72
N GLY A 165 3.42 -1.86 6.08
CA GLY A 165 4.22 -2.86 5.34
C GLY A 165 5.02 -2.29 4.17
N LEU A 166 4.46 -1.36 3.40
CA LEU A 166 5.17 -0.65 2.32
C LEU A 166 6.29 0.21 2.90
N TYR A 167 6.00 0.97 3.94
CA TYR A 167 6.96 1.79 4.66
C TYR A 167 8.16 0.94 5.14
N CYS A 168 7.90 -0.20 5.80
CA CYS A 168 8.97 -1.13 6.21
C CYS A 168 9.83 -1.56 5.02
N GLY A 169 9.21 -1.91 3.90
CA GLY A 169 9.94 -2.30 2.70
C GLY A 169 10.81 -1.18 2.14
N ILE A 170 10.29 0.05 2.08
CA ILE A 170 11.05 1.22 1.61
C ILE A 170 12.27 1.45 2.52
N VAL A 171 12.07 1.52 3.84
CA VAL A 171 13.19 1.73 4.78
C VAL A 171 14.22 0.62 4.68
N GLN A 172 13.81 -0.66 4.63
CA GLN A 172 14.73 -1.78 4.44
C GLN A 172 15.48 -1.71 3.11
N GLY A 173 14.82 -1.26 2.04
CA GLY A 173 15.45 -1.02 0.75
C GLY A 173 16.53 0.06 0.84
N LEU A 174 16.22 1.21 1.43
CA LEU A 174 17.17 2.30 1.65
C LEU A 174 18.37 1.85 2.48
N GLN A 175 18.14 1.18 3.61
CA GLN A 175 19.19 0.68 4.50
C GLN A 175 20.10 -0.33 3.81
N ARG A 176 19.56 -1.24 3.00
CA ARG A 176 20.34 -2.23 2.25
C ARG A 176 21.33 -1.57 1.28
N HIS A 177 20.98 -0.41 0.74
CA HIS A 177 21.84 0.37 -0.17
C HIS A 177 22.66 1.47 0.53
N GLY A 178 22.69 1.50 1.87
CA GLY A 178 23.44 2.49 2.63
C GLY A 178 22.86 3.90 2.60
N LEU A 179 21.60 4.06 2.16
CA LEU A 179 20.87 5.33 2.09
C LEU A 179 20.15 5.65 3.42
N ASN A 180 20.85 5.48 4.54
CA ASN A 180 20.27 5.60 5.88
C ASN A 180 19.79 7.02 6.22
N GLU A 181 20.37 8.04 5.55
CA GLU A 181 20.07 9.45 5.79
C GLU A 181 18.95 9.99 4.88
N VAL A 182 18.50 9.21 3.88
CA VAL A 182 17.38 9.61 3.01
C VAL A 182 16.07 9.48 3.78
N PRO A 183 15.37 10.59 4.09
CA PRO A 183 14.18 10.53 4.89
C PRO A 183 12.99 9.91 4.13
N VAL A 184 12.15 9.20 4.87
CA VAL A 184 10.85 8.74 4.38
C VAL A 184 9.76 9.66 4.94
N ILE A 185 8.97 10.22 4.04
CA ILE A 185 7.79 11.04 4.35
C ILE A 185 6.58 10.12 4.32
N ALA A 186 6.11 9.77 5.51
CA ALA A 186 5.03 8.83 5.74
C ALA A 186 3.70 9.58 5.77
N LEU A 187 2.85 9.36 4.78
CA LEU A 187 1.55 10.03 4.63
C LEU A 187 0.41 9.14 5.10
N GLU A 188 -0.44 9.70 5.94
CA GLU A 188 -1.70 9.10 6.38
C GLU A 188 -2.85 10.09 6.14
N THR A 189 -4.08 9.62 6.22
CA THR A 189 -5.26 10.50 6.22
C THR A 189 -5.78 10.69 7.64
N LEU A 190 -6.32 11.86 7.93
CA LEU A 190 -7.00 12.11 9.21
C LEU A 190 -8.10 11.06 9.42
N GLY A 191 -8.07 10.39 10.57
CA GLY A 191 -8.99 9.29 10.90
C GLY A 191 -8.55 7.90 10.43
N ALA A 192 -7.37 7.80 9.78
CA ALA A 192 -6.64 6.56 9.52
C ALA A 192 -5.14 6.81 9.73
N ASP A 193 -4.79 7.38 10.88
CA ASP A 193 -3.50 7.99 11.22
C ASP A 193 -2.79 7.24 12.37
N SER A 194 -2.80 5.90 12.30
CA SER A 194 -2.29 5.05 13.39
C SER A 194 -0.78 5.19 13.62
N LEU A 195 0.04 5.40 12.57
CA LEU A 195 1.47 5.63 12.71
C LEU A 195 1.75 7.00 13.36
N SER A 196 1.09 8.05 12.89
CA SER A 196 1.27 9.40 13.43
C SER A 196 0.96 9.47 14.93
N ARG A 197 -0.17 8.86 15.34
CA ARG A 197 -0.54 8.79 16.76
C ARG A 197 0.41 7.92 17.57
N SER A 198 0.90 6.83 17.01
CA SER A 198 1.86 5.96 17.67
C SER A 198 3.21 6.66 17.89
N LEU A 199 3.68 7.44 16.91
CA LEU A 199 4.90 8.24 17.06
C LEU A 199 4.75 9.34 18.12
N GLN A 200 3.58 10.00 18.17
CA GLN A 200 3.28 11.01 19.20
C GLN A 200 3.21 10.40 20.61
N ALA A 201 2.66 9.18 20.73
CA ALA A 201 2.58 8.47 22.00
C ALA A 201 3.89 7.80 22.42
N GLY A 202 4.83 7.58 21.49
CA GLY A 202 6.05 6.79 21.71
C GLY A 202 5.83 5.28 21.73
N GLU A 203 4.59 4.82 21.59
CA GLU A 203 4.18 3.42 21.60
C GLU A 203 3.07 3.13 20.56
N ALA A 204 2.85 1.88 20.24
CA ALA A 204 1.86 1.51 19.23
C ALA A 204 0.42 1.71 19.73
N VAL A 205 -0.28 2.67 19.12
CA VAL A 205 -1.66 3.04 19.42
C VAL A 205 -2.64 2.29 18.53
N THR A 206 -3.74 1.80 19.12
CA THR A 206 -4.86 1.25 18.35
C THR A 206 -5.98 2.28 18.25
N LEU A 207 -6.30 2.70 17.02
CA LEU A 207 -7.41 3.63 16.76
C LEU A 207 -8.75 2.99 17.14
N PRO A 208 -9.67 3.75 17.75
CA PRO A 208 -11.01 3.24 18.10
C PRO A 208 -11.82 2.86 16.86
N ALA A 209 -11.69 3.62 15.78
CA ALA A 209 -12.35 3.40 14.51
C ALA A 209 -11.53 4.01 13.35
N ILE A 210 -11.82 3.59 12.13
CA ILE A 210 -11.36 4.25 10.91
C ILE A 210 -12.50 5.11 10.40
N THR A 211 -12.25 6.41 10.25
CA THR A 211 -13.26 7.40 9.82
C THR A 211 -12.93 8.03 8.47
N SER A 212 -11.73 7.78 7.93
CA SER A 212 -11.32 8.22 6.60
C SER A 212 -11.94 7.36 5.50
N ILE A 213 -12.20 7.97 4.34
CA ILE A 213 -12.61 7.28 3.11
C ILE A 213 -11.45 6.52 2.44
N ALA A 214 -10.20 6.81 2.81
CA ALA A 214 -9.02 6.08 2.34
C ALA A 214 -8.93 4.71 3.03
N THR A 215 -9.92 3.86 2.82
CA THR A 215 -10.09 2.57 3.53
C THR A 215 -8.89 1.63 3.40
N SER A 216 -8.09 1.76 2.37
CA SER A 216 -6.84 0.99 2.20
C SER A 216 -5.73 1.42 3.18
N LEU A 217 -5.84 2.59 3.81
CA LEU A 217 -5.01 3.01 4.95
C LEU A 217 -5.62 2.57 6.29
N GLY A 218 -6.77 1.94 6.29
CA GLY A 218 -7.59 1.67 7.47
C GLY A 218 -7.06 0.56 8.40
N ALA A 219 -5.77 0.48 8.65
CA ALA A 219 -5.23 -0.34 9.73
C ALA A 219 -5.39 0.41 11.05
N ARG A 220 -6.21 -0.13 11.96
CA ARG A 220 -6.43 0.51 13.29
C ARG A 220 -5.14 0.59 14.11
N ARG A 221 -4.19 -0.29 13.86
CA ARG A 221 -2.86 -0.34 14.49
C ARG A 221 -1.80 -0.58 13.40
N VAL A 222 -0.77 0.22 13.39
CA VAL A 222 0.40 0.00 12.54
C VAL A 222 1.20 -1.21 13.04
N ALA A 223 1.92 -1.90 12.15
CA ALA A 223 2.83 -2.98 12.54
C ALA A 223 3.91 -2.46 13.51
N ASP A 224 4.26 -3.27 14.51
CA ASP A 224 5.28 -2.88 15.50
C ASP A 224 6.63 -2.58 14.83
N GLU A 225 6.98 -3.32 13.78
CA GLU A 225 8.18 -3.06 12.99
C GLU A 225 8.14 -1.69 12.28
N ALA A 226 6.98 -1.26 11.79
CA ALA A 226 6.86 0.04 11.16
C ALA A 226 7.09 1.18 12.16
N LEU A 227 6.55 1.07 13.37
CA LEU A 227 6.81 2.02 14.44
C LEU A 227 8.28 2.03 14.83
N ARG A 228 8.88 0.85 15.05
CA ARG A 228 10.31 0.71 15.37
C ARG A 228 11.21 1.37 14.33
N LEU A 229 10.93 1.13 13.05
CA LEU A 229 11.68 1.74 11.95
C LEU A 229 11.46 3.26 11.89
N ALA A 230 10.24 3.74 12.13
CA ALA A 230 9.94 5.17 12.12
C ALA A 230 10.58 5.93 13.27
N GLN A 231 10.90 5.26 14.39
CA GLN A 231 11.64 5.81 15.52
C GLN A 231 13.17 5.81 15.29
N SER A 232 13.68 4.95 14.38
CA SER A 232 15.12 4.76 14.18
C SER A 232 15.66 5.24 12.83
N HIS A 233 14.79 5.48 11.85
CA HIS A 233 15.13 6.00 10.52
C HIS A 233 14.59 7.41 10.35
N PRO A 234 15.28 8.33 9.65
CA PRO A 234 14.76 9.67 9.40
C PRO A 234 13.36 9.63 8.77
N THR A 235 12.34 9.98 9.56
CA THR A 235 10.94 9.88 9.16
C THR A 235 10.17 11.15 9.49
N LEU A 236 9.43 11.67 8.51
CA LEU A 236 8.43 12.71 8.71
C LEU A 236 7.05 12.07 8.58
N SER A 237 6.32 11.95 9.68
CA SER A 237 4.92 11.51 9.65
C SER A 237 4.02 12.74 9.49
N LEU A 238 3.23 12.76 8.42
CA LEU A 238 2.34 13.84 8.06
C LEU A 238 0.94 13.29 7.72
N THR A 239 -0.08 14.11 7.94
CA THR A 239 -1.46 13.74 7.63
C THR A 239 -2.08 14.71 6.64
N VAL A 240 -2.97 14.22 5.79
CA VAL A 240 -3.78 15.04 4.89
C VAL A 240 -5.27 14.76 5.14
N SER A 241 -6.14 15.66 4.70
CA SER A 241 -7.58 15.41 4.74
C SER A 241 -8.01 14.45 3.61
N ASP A 242 -9.17 13.82 3.78
CA ASP A 242 -9.80 13.03 2.72
C ASP A 242 -10.04 13.86 1.45
N ARG A 243 -10.36 15.16 1.62
CA ARG A 243 -10.51 16.11 0.50
C ARG A 243 -9.19 16.27 -0.25
N ASP A 244 -8.09 16.52 0.45
CA ASP A 244 -6.79 16.69 -0.20
C ASP A 244 -6.38 15.43 -0.95
N ALA A 245 -6.59 14.26 -0.34
CA ALA A 245 -6.29 12.97 -0.96
C ALA A 245 -7.11 12.73 -2.23
N THR A 246 -8.42 12.99 -2.21
CA THR A 246 -9.29 12.82 -3.39
C THR A 246 -8.98 13.82 -4.49
N GLN A 247 -8.72 15.09 -4.13
CA GLN A 247 -8.31 16.12 -5.10
C GLN A 247 -6.96 15.76 -5.77
N ALA A 248 -6.03 15.19 -5.02
CA ALA A 248 -4.78 14.69 -5.59
C ALA A 248 -5.01 13.53 -6.58
N CYS A 249 -5.96 12.62 -6.30
CA CYS A 249 -6.34 11.57 -7.25
C CYS A 249 -6.86 12.16 -8.57
N VAL A 250 -7.72 13.19 -8.51
CA VAL A 250 -8.27 13.86 -9.71
C VAL A 250 -7.15 14.51 -10.50
N ARG A 251 -6.34 15.36 -9.85
CA ARG A 251 -5.22 16.03 -10.53
C ARG A 251 -4.23 15.04 -11.16
N PHE A 252 -3.96 13.94 -10.45
CA PHE A 252 -3.07 12.91 -10.96
C PHE A 252 -3.64 12.19 -12.17
N ALA A 253 -4.92 11.84 -12.14
CA ALA A 253 -5.61 11.21 -13.28
C ALA A 253 -5.60 12.12 -14.50
N ASP A 254 -5.81 13.43 -14.33
CA ASP A 254 -5.77 14.41 -15.41
C ASP A 254 -4.37 14.62 -15.97
N ALA A 255 -3.35 14.64 -15.13
CA ALA A 255 -1.98 14.90 -15.56
C ALA A 255 -1.29 13.65 -16.13
N MET A 256 -1.45 12.49 -15.46
CA MET A 256 -0.69 11.27 -15.76
C MET A 256 -1.53 10.19 -16.46
N ARG A 257 -2.84 10.37 -16.63
CA ARG A 257 -3.78 9.41 -17.25
C ARG A 257 -3.85 8.08 -16.51
N VAL A 258 -3.58 8.07 -15.20
CA VAL A 258 -3.62 6.90 -14.35
C VAL A 258 -4.55 7.17 -13.16
N MET A 259 -5.53 6.31 -12.96
CA MET A 259 -6.42 6.37 -11.81
C MET A 259 -5.79 5.72 -10.59
N VAL A 260 -5.89 6.38 -9.44
CA VAL A 260 -5.43 5.88 -8.15
C VAL A 260 -6.48 6.12 -7.06
N GLU A 261 -6.46 5.32 -6.01
CA GLU A 261 -7.38 5.45 -4.88
C GLU A 261 -6.93 6.52 -3.85
N PRO A 262 -7.81 6.98 -2.93
CA PRO A 262 -7.48 8.01 -1.93
C PRO A 262 -6.27 7.67 -1.05
N ALA A 263 -6.01 6.39 -0.79
CA ALA A 263 -4.79 5.96 -0.09
C ALA A 263 -3.51 6.41 -0.82
N CYS A 264 -3.47 6.26 -2.14
CA CYS A 264 -2.39 6.77 -2.98
C CYS A 264 -2.44 8.30 -3.07
N GLY A 265 -3.64 8.86 -3.15
CA GLY A 265 -3.87 10.30 -3.17
C GLY A 265 -3.28 11.01 -1.96
N ALA A 266 -3.23 10.37 -0.79
CA ALA A 266 -2.57 10.92 0.40
C ALA A 266 -1.08 11.23 0.14
N ALA A 267 -0.34 10.29 -0.44
CA ALA A 267 1.06 10.51 -0.81
C ALA A 267 1.22 11.58 -1.90
N LEU A 268 0.32 11.59 -2.90
CA LEU A 268 0.33 12.57 -3.98
C LEU A 268 -0.04 14.00 -3.51
N ALA A 269 -0.82 14.12 -2.44
CA ALA A 269 -1.17 15.42 -1.87
C ALA A 269 -0.02 16.08 -1.09
N ALA A 270 0.96 15.29 -0.65
CA ALA A 270 2.00 15.71 0.30
C ALA A 270 2.68 17.03 -0.09
N LEU A 271 3.21 17.12 -1.30
CA LEU A 271 4.02 18.24 -1.77
C LEU A 271 3.22 19.55 -1.91
N SER A 272 1.92 19.47 -2.13
CA SER A 272 1.04 20.66 -2.20
C SER A 272 0.51 21.05 -0.83
N VAL A 273 0.09 20.08 -0.01
CA VAL A 273 -0.50 20.37 1.32
C VAL A 273 0.56 20.81 2.34
N HIS A 274 1.73 20.21 2.27
CA HIS A 274 2.86 20.47 3.18
C HIS A 274 4.01 21.19 2.48
N GLU A 275 3.70 22.06 1.51
CA GLU A 275 4.69 22.74 0.66
C GLU A 275 5.81 23.38 1.48
N ALA A 276 5.51 24.18 2.49
CA ALA A 276 6.51 24.88 3.31
C ALA A 276 7.45 23.89 4.02
N THR A 277 6.93 22.77 4.54
CA THR A 277 7.71 21.74 5.24
C THR A 277 8.60 20.96 4.27
N LEU A 278 8.10 20.71 3.06
CA LEU A 278 8.73 19.84 2.07
C LEU A 278 9.52 20.59 1.00
N ALA A 279 9.51 21.93 0.98
CA ALA A 279 10.23 22.76 0.00
C ALA A 279 11.75 22.54 -0.02
N ARG A 280 12.31 21.99 1.06
CA ARG A 280 13.73 21.66 1.15
C ARG A 280 14.13 20.47 0.25
N PHE A 281 13.20 19.56 -0.05
CA PHE A 281 13.43 18.42 -0.92
C PHE A 281 13.26 18.85 -2.37
N LYS A 282 14.32 18.67 -3.16
CA LYS A 282 14.37 19.14 -4.54
C LYS A 282 14.07 18.05 -5.55
N ARG A 283 14.31 16.80 -5.17
CA ARG A 283 14.14 15.61 -6.02
C ARG A 283 13.42 14.49 -5.26
N PRO A 284 12.20 14.73 -4.73
CA PRO A 284 11.49 13.68 -4.02
C PRO A 284 11.05 12.56 -4.97
N LEU A 285 11.12 11.33 -4.47
CA LEU A 285 10.56 10.14 -5.08
C LEU A 285 9.20 9.85 -4.43
N ILE A 286 8.13 9.85 -5.21
CA ILE A 286 6.80 9.42 -4.75
C ILE A 286 6.55 7.98 -5.19
N GLU A 287 6.23 7.12 -4.25
CA GLU A 287 5.70 5.80 -4.53
C GLU A 287 4.21 5.91 -4.85
N VAL A 288 3.86 5.68 -6.11
CA VAL A 288 2.47 5.72 -6.61
C VAL A 288 1.86 4.33 -6.42
N CYS A 289 1.37 4.08 -5.22
CA CYS A 289 0.96 2.76 -4.76
C CYS A 289 -0.26 2.16 -5.49
N GLY A 290 -1.03 2.97 -6.20
CA GLY A 290 -2.18 2.54 -6.99
C GLY A 290 -3.44 2.33 -6.17
N GLY A 291 -4.08 1.19 -6.40
CA GLY A 291 -5.27 0.75 -5.68
C GLY A 291 -6.47 0.51 -6.57
N ILE A 292 -7.31 -0.42 -6.12
CA ILE A 292 -8.48 -0.90 -6.87
C ILE A 292 -9.80 -0.26 -6.42
N ALA A 293 -9.76 0.51 -5.32
CA ALA A 293 -10.93 1.16 -4.73
C ALA A 293 -11.19 2.53 -5.36
N VAL A 294 -11.12 2.61 -6.68
CA VAL A 294 -11.39 3.81 -7.47
C VAL A 294 -12.16 3.47 -8.74
N SER A 295 -13.00 4.37 -9.19
CA SER A 295 -13.71 4.29 -10.47
C SER A 295 -13.82 5.69 -11.09
N THR A 296 -14.11 5.74 -12.40
CA THR A 296 -14.37 6.99 -13.10
C THR A 296 -15.53 7.78 -12.49
N ALA A 297 -16.58 7.09 -12.01
CA ALA A 297 -17.70 7.72 -11.31
C ALA A 297 -17.27 8.37 -9.99
N MET A 298 -16.39 7.74 -9.22
CA MET A 298 -15.84 8.32 -7.99
C MET A 298 -14.99 9.55 -8.30
N LEU A 299 -14.10 9.48 -9.30
CA LEU A 299 -13.32 10.65 -9.73
C LEU A 299 -14.21 11.81 -10.15
N ALA A 300 -15.29 11.57 -10.91
CA ALA A 300 -16.24 12.60 -11.28
C ALA A 300 -16.92 13.24 -10.06
N THR A 301 -17.30 12.43 -9.05
CA THR A 301 -17.87 12.94 -7.80
C THR A 301 -16.87 13.83 -7.05
N TRP A 302 -15.61 13.42 -6.96
CA TRP A 302 -14.56 14.20 -6.28
C TRP A 302 -14.22 15.49 -7.02
N THR A 303 -14.31 15.52 -8.35
CA THR A 303 -14.15 16.73 -9.15
C THR A 303 -15.22 17.78 -8.81
N MET A 304 -16.46 17.36 -8.58
CA MET A 304 -17.57 18.27 -8.25
C MET A 304 -17.53 18.80 -6.80
N SER A 305 -16.76 18.16 -5.93
CA SER A 305 -16.59 18.53 -4.52
C SER A 305 -15.36 19.42 -4.27
N ALA A 306 -14.72 19.88 -5.33
CA ALA A 306 -13.49 20.68 -5.34
C ALA A 306 -13.70 22.17 -4.98
#